data_233e7d96bdbe6f148ee5033c55458912
#
_entry.id   233e7d96bdbe6f148ee5033c55458912
#
_cell.length_a   1.000
_cell.length_b   1.000
_cell.length_c   1.000
_cell.angle_alpha   90.00
_cell.angle_beta   90.00
_cell.angle_gamma   90.00
#
_symmetry.space_group_name_H-M   'P 1'
#
loop_
_entity.id
_entity.type
_entity.pdbx_description
1 polymer ?
#
loop_
_entity_poly.entity_id
_entity_poly.type
_entity_poly.pdbx_seq_one_letter_code
_entity_poly.pdbx_strand_id
1 'polypeptide(L)'
;MKFSKILALALAVLAISAVALAGCSKKDTNDTNTDDNQNVTDTENKNDEKPVLSMATNAEFPPFEYVEGEKVLGAEIDIANAIADYLGYTLEVTNIDFDAALTGAATGKYDVAIAGITANDDRRANMNFSDDYYTASQAIIVNADSDIKAAADLEGKTVSCQEGTTGEQYLLDNGYNVQSYKTGAEAITALTTGKCDAVVIDNEVAKSLSEKQDGKTVVLDEALTKENYAIALKKGNDDLTAKINEALASLKADGTLAKIFSSYDLPYDAE
;
A
#
# COMPACT_ATOMS: atom_id res chain seq x y z
N MET A 1 -5.10 -30.17 46.12
CA MET A 1 -5.15 -29.30 47.35
C MET A 1 -5.38 -27.88 46.85
N LYS A 2 -6.60 -27.45 47.11
CA LYS A 2 -7.09 -26.25 47.80
C LYS A 2 -6.69 -24.92 47.12
N PHE A 3 -7.68 -24.28 46.43
CA PHE A 3 -8.56 -23.17 46.85
C PHE A 3 -7.77 -21.91 47.23
N SER A 4 -8.03 -20.73 46.66
CA SER A 4 -9.14 -19.87 46.97
C SER A 4 -9.18 -18.65 46.03
N LYS A 5 -10.30 -18.39 45.44
CA LYS A 5 -11.13 -17.23 45.24
C LYS A 5 -10.80 -16.02 46.12
N ILE A 6 -10.78 -14.80 45.54
CA ILE A 6 -11.49 -13.64 46.13
C ILE A 6 -11.96 -12.72 44.99
N LEU A 7 -13.24 -12.52 45.00
CA LEU A 7 -14.10 -11.61 44.29
C LEU A 7 -14.22 -10.33 45.13
N ALA A 8 -14.12 -9.16 44.56
CA ALA A 8 -14.68 -7.96 45.17
C ALA A 8 -15.13 -6.95 44.11
N LEU A 9 -16.41 -6.85 44.10
CA LEU A 9 -17.35 -5.91 43.52
C LEU A 9 -17.26 -4.55 44.24
N ALA A 10 -17.32 -3.44 43.51
CA ALA A 10 -17.85 -2.19 44.02
C ALA A 10 -18.48 -1.35 42.90
N LEU A 11 -19.78 -1.21 43.06
CA LEU A 11 -20.71 -0.34 42.31
C LEU A 11 -20.72 1.07 42.88
N ALA A 12 -21.32 1.97 42.10
CA ALA A 12 -22.00 3.23 42.44
C ALA A 12 -21.14 4.50 42.25
N VAL A 13 -21.60 5.65 41.73
CA VAL A 13 -22.94 6.25 41.73
C VAL A 13 -23.04 7.30 40.63
N LEU A 14 -24.18 7.41 40.01
CA LEU A 14 -24.72 8.51 39.20
C LEU A 14 -24.71 9.86 39.97
N ALA A 15 -24.44 10.94 39.23
CA ALA A 15 -24.99 12.24 39.58
C ALA A 15 -25.37 13.00 38.30
N ILE A 16 -26.67 13.05 38.09
CA ILE A 16 -27.43 13.88 37.18
C ILE A 16 -27.53 15.27 37.78
N SER A 17 -27.22 16.32 37.03
CA SER A 17 -27.68 17.66 37.36
C SER A 17 -28.18 18.35 36.11
N ALA A 18 -29.47 18.28 35.96
CA ALA A 18 -30.27 19.13 35.07
C ALA A 18 -30.52 20.45 35.76
N VAL A 19 -30.30 21.56 35.08
CA VAL A 19 -30.94 22.84 35.42
C VAL A 19 -31.61 23.35 34.16
N ALA A 20 -32.91 23.44 34.30
CA ALA A 20 -33.83 23.95 33.31
C ALA A 20 -34.32 25.35 33.68
N LEU A 21 -34.70 26.10 32.62
CA LEU A 21 -35.79 27.06 32.56
C LEU A 21 -35.58 28.43 33.26
N ALA A 22 -35.93 29.47 32.72
CA ALA A 22 -37.03 30.01 31.99
C ALA A 22 -36.89 31.52 31.94
N GLY A 23 -37.53 32.07 30.99
CA GLY A 23 -38.06 33.40 31.13
C GLY A 23 -38.52 34.04 29.81
N CYS A 24 -39.76 33.85 29.59
CA CYS A 24 -40.57 34.57 28.56
C CYS A 24 -40.68 36.06 28.79
N SER A 25 -40.81 36.85 27.76
CA SER A 25 -42.07 37.56 27.40
C SER A 25 -41.94 39.02 27.05
N LYS A 26 -42.45 39.29 25.86
CA LYS A 26 -43.31 40.44 25.41
C LYS A 26 -42.68 41.83 25.38
N LYS A 27 -42.67 42.43 24.22
CA LYS A 27 -43.67 43.08 23.39
C LYS A 27 -43.64 44.63 23.49
N ASP A 28 -43.59 45.19 22.36
CA ASP A 28 -44.23 46.37 21.81
C ASP A 28 -43.35 47.57 21.45
N THR A 29 -43.38 47.76 20.14
CA THR A 29 -43.71 48.96 19.37
C THR A 29 -42.67 50.08 19.16
N ASN A 30 -42.48 50.21 17.88
CA ASN A 30 -42.47 51.41 17.03
C ASN A 30 -41.24 52.32 16.95
N ASP A 31 -40.86 52.35 15.73
CA ASP A 31 -40.62 53.50 14.81
C ASP A 31 -39.20 54.01 14.61
N THR A 32 -39.04 54.19 13.32
CA THR A 32 -38.21 55.14 12.52
C THR A 32 -36.76 54.75 12.19
N ASN A 33 -36.67 54.42 10.88
CA ASN A 33 -35.64 54.81 9.88
C ASN A 33 -34.30 55.35 10.40
N THR A 34 -33.24 54.65 10.06
CA THR A 34 -32.15 55.30 9.27
C THR A 34 -31.35 54.22 8.54
N ASP A 35 -31.14 54.40 7.25
CA ASP A 35 -30.21 53.71 6.38
C ASP A 35 -28.83 53.68 7.01
N ASP A 36 -28.25 52.46 7.17
CA ASP A 36 -26.82 52.30 7.15
C ASP A 36 -26.49 50.95 6.47
N ASN A 37 -26.08 51.08 5.23
CA ASN A 37 -25.64 50.04 4.34
C ASN A 37 -24.27 49.55 4.83
N GLN A 38 -24.24 48.62 5.79
CA GLN A 38 -23.05 47.89 6.10
C GLN A 38 -23.04 46.62 5.26
N ASN A 39 -22.27 46.71 4.18
CA ASN A 39 -21.80 45.60 3.38
C ASN A 39 -20.96 44.70 4.27
N VAL A 40 -21.59 43.69 4.89
CA VAL A 40 -20.89 42.58 5.53
C VAL A 40 -20.41 41.72 4.37
N THR A 41 -19.19 41.98 3.95
CA THR A 41 -18.41 40.99 3.21
C THR A 41 -18.20 39.80 4.12
N ASP A 42 -19.02 38.76 3.97
CA ASP A 42 -18.72 37.43 4.41
C ASP A 42 -17.43 37.04 3.72
N THR A 43 -16.32 37.27 4.42
CA THR A 43 -15.06 36.64 4.09
C THR A 43 -15.24 35.20 4.54
N GLU A 44 -15.74 34.35 3.65
CA GLU A 44 -15.58 32.91 3.77
C GLU A 44 -14.07 32.65 3.91
N ASN A 45 -13.67 32.39 5.13
CA ASN A 45 -12.36 31.86 5.43
C ASN A 45 -12.41 30.37 4.96
N LYS A 46 -12.26 30.16 3.65
CA LYS A 46 -11.97 28.85 3.09
C LYS A 46 -10.63 28.48 3.67
N ASN A 47 -10.65 27.60 4.67
CA ASN A 47 -9.49 26.80 4.99
C ASN A 47 -9.12 26.07 3.69
N ASP A 48 -8.06 26.52 3.03
CA ASP A 48 -7.49 25.90 1.84
C ASP A 48 -6.73 24.62 2.22
N GLU A 49 -7.34 23.74 3.02
CA GLU A 49 -6.79 22.41 3.26
C GLU A 49 -6.97 21.58 2.00
N LYS A 50 -5.85 21.16 1.41
CA LYS A 50 -5.87 20.28 0.25
C LYS A 50 -6.60 18.97 0.63
N PRO A 51 -7.39 18.41 -0.28
CA PRO A 51 -7.96 17.08 -0.05
C PRO A 51 -6.85 16.05 0.15
N VAL A 52 -7.15 15.00 0.90
CA VAL A 52 -6.20 13.93 1.20
C VAL A 52 -6.37 12.78 0.22
N LEU A 53 -5.26 12.23 -0.27
CA LEU A 53 -5.18 10.93 -0.93
C LEU A 53 -4.64 9.93 0.09
N SER A 54 -5.51 9.08 0.64
CA SER A 54 -5.13 8.03 1.58
C SER A 54 -4.62 6.80 0.84
N MET A 55 -3.37 6.41 1.14
CA MET A 55 -2.67 5.30 0.51
C MET A 55 -2.32 4.21 1.53
N ALA A 56 -2.63 2.96 1.22
CA ALA A 56 -2.07 1.78 1.88
C ALA A 56 -0.89 1.24 1.07
N THR A 57 0.14 0.79 1.78
CA THR A 57 1.32 0.13 1.20
C THR A 57 1.84 -0.96 2.14
N ASN A 58 2.73 -1.83 1.65
CA ASN A 58 3.48 -2.80 2.45
C ASN A 58 4.98 -2.53 2.28
N ALA A 59 5.52 -1.65 3.14
CA ALA A 59 6.88 -1.13 3.02
C ALA A 59 7.97 -2.15 3.43
N GLU A 60 7.89 -3.35 2.89
CA GLU A 60 8.81 -4.49 3.02
C GLU A 60 9.30 -4.96 1.64
N PHE A 61 9.20 -4.10 0.60
CA PHE A 61 9.36 -4.44 -0.81
C PHE A 61 10.36 -3.51 -1.55
N PRO A 62 11.62 -3.43 -1.06
CA PRO A 62 12.63 -2.56 -1.67
C PRO A 62 12.97 -3.00 -3.09
N PRO A 63 13.20 -2.06 -4.03
CA PRO A 63 13.33 -0.62 -3.84
C PRO A 63 12.02 0.16 -4.09
N PHE A 64 10.87 -0.52 -4.24
CA PHE A 64 9.59 0.10 -4.53
C PHE A 64 9.00 0.82 -3.30
N GLU A 65 8.92 0.13 -2.15
CA GLU A 65 8.55 0.70 -0.87
C GLU A 65 9.26 -0.03 0.27
N TYR A 66 9.85 0.75 1.18
CA TYR A 66 10.57 0.22 2.33
C TYR A 66 10.64 1.25 3.46
N VAL A 67 10.93 0.75 4.66
CA VAL A 67 11.14 1.61 5.83
C VAL A 67 12.62 1.92 6.00
N GLU A 68 12.96 3.22 6.12
CA GLU A 68 14.28 3.66 6.55
C GLU A 68 14.12 4.64 7.72
N GLY A 69 14.60 4.23 8.89
CA GLY A 69 14.35 4.95 10.14
C GLY A 69 12.86 4.99 10.48
N GLU A 70 12.28 6.18 10.53
CA GLU A 70 10.83 6.38 10.79
C GLU A 70 10.04 6.69 9.51
N LYS A 71 10.67 6.61 8.33
CA LYS A 71 10.05 7.02 7.06
C LYS A 71 9.79 5.83 6.18
N VAL A 72 8.67 5.89 5.48
CA VAL A 72 8.40 5.03 4.33
C VAL A 72 8.93 5.73 3.09
N LEU A 73 9.79 5.07 2.35
CA LEU A 73 10.48 5.56 1.15
C LEU A 73 10.35 4.54 0.01
N GLY A 74 10.77 4.92 -1.19
CA GLY A 74 10.84 4.05 -2.35
C GLY A 74 10.21 4.67 -3.60
N ALA A 75 10.41 4.00 -4.74
CA ALA A 75 9.95 4.50 -6.02
C ALA A 75 8.43 4.72 -6.06
N GLU A 76 7.65 3.83 -5.46
CA GLU A 76 6.19 3.93 -5.43
C GLU A 76 5.70 5.04 -4.50
N ILE A 77 6.45 5.34 -3.43
CA ILE A 77 6.15 6.49 -2.56
C ILE A 77 6.35 7.80 -3.32
N ASP A 78 7.42 7.88 -4.13
CA ASP A 78 7.68 9.07 -4.94
C ASP A 78 6.65 9.21 -6.07
N ILE A 79 6.22 8.10 -6.70
CA ILE A 79 5.13 8.10 -7.69
C ILE A 79 3.82 8.58 -7.04
N ALA A 80 3.48 8.07 -5.85
CA ALA A 80 2.28 8.47 -5.13
C ALA A 80 2.29 9.96 -4.75
N ASN A 81 3.44 10.49 -4.31
CA ASN A 81 3.61 11.92 -4.06
C ASN A 81 3.42 12.75 -5.34
N ALA A 82 4.02 12.33 -6.46
CA ALA A 82 3.89 13.02 -7.73
C ALA A 82 2.43 13.03 -8.24
N ILE A 83 1.70 11.93 -8.06
CA ILE A 83 0.26 11.84 -8.38
C ILE A 83 -0.54 12.78 -7.47
N ALA A 84 -0.30 12.76 -6.15
CA ALA A 84 -0.99 13.63 -5.21
C ALA A 84 -0.75 15.12 -5.53
N ASP A 85 0.50 15.48 -5.85
CA ASP A 85 0.86 16.85 -6.25
C ASP A 85 0.15 17.25 -7.55
N TYR A 86 0.12 16.38 -8.56
CA TYR A 86 -0.60 16.61 -9.83
C TYR A 86 -2.08 16.87 -9.59
N LEU A 87 -2.70 16.10 -8.69
CA LEU A 87 -4.13 16.23 -8.34
C LEU A 87 -4.41 17.38 -7.37
N GLY A 88 -3.39 18.03 -6.80
CA GLY A 88 -3.54 19.04 -5.76
C GLY A 88 -3.97 18.48 -4.41
N TYR A 89 -3.64 17.23 -4.10
CA TYR A 89 -3.94 16.50 -2.88
C TYR A 89 -2.74 16.48 -1.94
N THR A 90 -2.98 16.12 -0.68
CA THR A 90 -1.94 15.74 0.29
C THR A 90 -1.92 14.22 0.39
N LEU A 91 -0.75 13.60 0.26
CA LEU A 91 -0.61 12.15 0.43
C LEU A 91 -0.53 11.76 1.91
N GLU A 92 -1.34 10.79 2.33
CA GLU A 92 -1.21 10.11 3.62
C GLU A 92 -0.92 8.63 3.41
N VAL A 93 0.25 8.16 3.85
CA VAL A 93 0.71 6.79 3.67
C VAL A 93 0.50 5.98 4.95
N THR A 94 -0.16 4.83 4.82
CA THR A 94 -0.31 3.84 5.89
C THR A 94 0.43 2.56 5.51
N ASN A 95 1.47 2.22 6.28
CA ASN A 95 2.21 0.96 6.12
C ASN A 95 1.52 -0.16 6.91
N ILE A 96 1.08 -1.23 6.20
CA ILE A 96 0.36 -2.39 6.75
C ILE A 96 0.71 -3.65 5.95
N ASP A 97 0.27 -4.82 6.41
CA ASP A 97 0.45 -6.08 5.68
C ASP A 97 -0.16 -6.01 4.27
N PHE A 98 0.46 -6.72 3.31
CA PHE A 98 0.07 -6.70 1.89
C PHE A 98 -1.41 -7.03 1.66
N ASP A 99 -1.92 -8.11 2.26
CA ASP A 99 -3.34 -8.49 2.16
C ASP A 99 -4.27 -7.43 2.75
N ALA A 100 -3.83 -6.78 3.84
CA ALA A 100 -4.59 -5.71 4.45
C ALA A 100 -4.61 -4.45 3.57
N ALA A 101 -3.54 -4.17 2.82
CA ALA A 101 -3.50 -3.08 1.85
C ALA A 101 -4.47 -3.33 0.70
N LEU A 102 -4.44 -4.53 0.09
CA LEU A 102 -5.39 -4.95 -0.95
C LEU A 102 -6.84 -4.87 -0.47
N THR A 103 -7.14 -5.45 0.69
CA THR A 103 -8.48 -5.42 1.30
C THR A 103 -8.92 -3.99 1.61
N GLY A 104 -8.00 -3.15 2.07
CA GLY A 104 -8.25 -1.75 2.38
C GLY A 104 -8.68 -0.95 1.15
N ALA A 105 -8.00 -1.14 0.02
CA ALA A 105 -8.38 -0.53 -1.26
C ALA A 105 -9.72 -1.09 -1.78
N ALA A 106 -9.89 -2.42 -1.80
CA ALA A 106 -11.11 -3.08 -2.28
C ALA A 106 -12.36 -2.61 -1.53
N THR A 107 -12.27 -2.39 -0.21
CA THR A 107 -13.38 -1.91 0.63
C THR A 107 -13.57 -0.40 0.61
N GLY A 108 -12.56 0.35 0.15
CA GLY A 108 -12.54 1.81 0.18
C GLY A 108 -12.21 2.38 1.57
N LYS A 109 -11.52 1.63 2.41
CA LYS A 109 -10.91 2.14 3.64
C LYS A 109 -9.76 3.11 3.34
N TYR A 110 -9.02 2.83 2.27
CA TYR A 110 -8.04 3.71 1.66
C TYR A 110 -8.50 4.04 0.23
N ASP A 111 -8.14 5.22 -0.25
CA ASP A 111 -8.45 5.63 -1.61
C ASP A 111 -7.72 4.78 -2.63
N VAL A 112 -6.44 4.45 -2.32
CA VAL A 112 -5.56 3.64 -3.16
C VAL A 112 -4.75 2.65 -2.33
N ALA A 113 -4.31 1.55 -2.97
CA ALA A 113 -3.18 0.76 -2.53
C ALA A 113 -2.11 0.73 -3.64
N ILE A 114 -0.86 0.97 -3.23
CA ILE A 114 0.33 0.93 -4.08
C ILE A 114 1.37 0.13 -3.31
N ALA A 115 1.72 -1.07 -3.78
CA ALA A 115 2.55 -2.05 -3.08
C ALA A 115 3.05 -3.15 -4.02
N GLY A 116 3.67 -2.79 -5.17
CA GLY A 116 4.07 -3.75 -6.20
C GLY A 116 2.90 -4.62 -6.69
N ILE A 117 1.71 -4.03 -6.84
CA ILE A 117 0.47 -4.80 -7.05
C ILE A 117 0.31 -5.14 -8.53
N THR A 118 0.44 -6.40 -8.87
CA THR A 118 0.09 -6.93 -10.18
C THR A 118 -1.41 -6.89 -10.42
N ALA A 119 -1.83 -6.23 -11.49
CA ALA A 119 -3.23 -6.08 -11.89
C ALA A 119 -3.71 -7.30 -12.71
N ASN A 120 -3.79 -8.48 -12.07
CA ASN A 120 -4.29 -9.69 -12.70
C ASN A 120 -5.84 -9.74 -12.76
N ASP A 121 -6.39 -10.71 -13.51
CA ASP A 121 -7.84 -10.83 -13.75
C ASP A 121 -8.63 -11.06 -12.45
N ASP A 122 -8.11 -11.86 -11.51
CA ASP A 122 -8.77 -12.15 -10.23
C ASP A 122 -8.90 -10.89 -9.37
N ARG A 123 -7.86 -10.07 -9.32
CA ARG A 123 -7.88 -8.79 -8.61
C ARG A 123 -8.76 -7.78 -9.33
N ARG A 124 -8.71 -7.71 -10.69
CA ARG A 124 -9.58 -6.85 -11.50
C ARG A 124 -11.07 -7.19 -11.36
N ALA A 125 -11.43 -8.43 -11.04
CA ALA A 125 -12.81 -8.79 -10.73
C ALA A 125 -13.37 -8.03 -9.52
N ASN A 126 -12.52 -7.72 -8.53
CA ASN A 126 -12.91 -7.17 -7.23
C ASN A 126 -12.48 -5.72 -6.98
N MET A 127 -11.56 -5.19 -7.79
CA MET A 127 -10.98 -3.85 -7.65
C MET A 127 -10.91 -3.15 -9.00
N ASN A 128 -10.85 -1.83 -8.99
CA ASN A 128 -10.37 -1.04 -10.11
C ASN A 128 -8.84 -0.96 -10.05
N PHE A 129 -8.23 -0.78 -11.19
CA PHE A 129 -6.80 -0.55 -11.33
C PHE A 129 -6.55 0.63 -12.26
N SER A 130 -5.49 1.37 -11.98
CA SER A 130 -4.95 2.35 -12.90
C SER A 130 -4.41 1.68 -14.18
N ASP A 131 -3.94 2.49 -15.10
CA ASP A 131 -3.02 2.06 -16.14
C ASP A 131 -1.72 1.54 -15.50
N ASP A 132 -1.04 0.63 -16.20
CA ASP A 132 0.19 0.02 -15.74
C ASP A 132 1.31 1.07 -15.73
N TYR A 133 2.14 1.06 -14.67
CA TYR A 133 3.25 2.00 -14.53
C TYR A 133 4.63 1.32 -14.48
N TYR A 134 4.69 0.00 -14.26
CA TYR A 134 5.93 -0.76 -14.21
C TYR A 134 5.72 -2.19 -14.71
N THR A 135 6.75 -2.78 -15.35
CA THR A 135 6.75 -4.20 -15.74
C THR A 135 7.73 -4.97 -14.85
N ALA A 136 7.24 -6.01 -14.20
CA ALA A 136 8.00 -6.90 -13.32
C ALA A 136 7.94 -8.35 -13.80
N SER A 137 8.65 -9.22 -13.11
CA SER A 137 8.60 -10.67 -13.28
C SER A 137 8.86 -11.35 -11.95
N GLN A 138 8.38 -12.58 -11.76
CA GLN A 138 8.81 -13.42 -10.65
C GLN A 138 10.20 -14.00 -10.94
N ALA A 139 11.06 -14.01 -9.93
CA ALA A 139 12.42 -14.54 -9.98
C ALA A 139 12.67 -15.56 -8.86
N ILE A 140 13.69 -16.37 -9.03
CA ILE A 140 14.09 -17.40 -8.06
C ILE A 140 15.35 -16.94 -7.34
N ILE A 141 15.35 -16.97 -6.01
CA ILE A 141 16.53 -16.79 -5.17
C ILE A 141 16.91 -18.16 -4.59
N VAL A 142 18.20 -18.50 -4.63
CA VAL A 142 18.73 -19.72 -4.05
C VAL A 142 19.99 -19.42 -3.22
N ASN A 143 20.42 -20.34 -2.35
CA ASN A 143 21.73 -20.24 -1.72
C ASN A 143 22.83 -20.32 -2.79
N ALA A 144 23.94 -19.60 -2.59
CA ALA A 144 25.02 -19.50 -3.57
C ALA A 144 25.65 -20.87 -3.93
N ASP A 145 25.61 -21.82 -3.01
CA ASP A 145 26.10 -23.19 -3.17
C ASP A 145 25.00 -24.18 -3.60
N SER A 146 23.80 -23.71 -3.94
CA SER A 146 22.68 -24.55 -4.37
C SER A 146 22.91 -25.19 -5.73
N ASP A 147 22.43 -26.41 -5.89
CA ASP A 147 22.38 -27.12 -7.18
C ASP A 147 21.19 -26.67 -8.08
N ILE A 148 20.24 -25.92 -7.53
CA ILE A 148 19.10 -25.36 -8.27
C ILE A 148 19.60 -24.27 -9.22
N LYS A 149 19.33 -24.40 -10.52
CA LYS A 149 19.79 -23.48 -11.57
C LYS A 149 18.64 -22.95 -12.45
N ALA A 150 17.47 -23.58 -12.40
CA ALA A 150 16.30 -23.22 -13.19
C ALA A 150 15.00 -23.60 -12.46
N ALA A 151 13.85 -23.13 -12.95
CA ALA A 151 12.54 -23.46 -12.41
C ALA A 151 12.28 -24.98 -12.40
N ALA A 152 12.78 -25.71 -13.40
CA ALA A 152 12.62 -27.16 -13.45
C ALA A 152 13.26 -27.90 -12.27
N ASP A 153 14.28 -27.31 -11.63
CA ASP A 153 14.98 -27.91 -10.49
C ASP A 153 14.21 -27.72 -9.17
N LEU A 154 13.12 -26.97 -9.18
CA LEU A 154 12.25 -26.74 -8.01
C LEU A 154 11.33 -27.94 -7.72
N GLU A 155 11.22 -28.91 -8.63
CA GLU A 155 10.40 -30.10 -8.41
C GLU A 155 10.84 -30.84 -7.15
N GLY A 156 9.89 -31.08 -6.23
CA GLY A 156 10.12 -31.74 -4.95
C GLY A 156 10.86 -30.90 -3.90
N LYS A 157 11.19 -29.65 -4.22
CA LYS A 157 11.81 -28.70 -3.28
C LYS A 157 10.76 -27.94 -2.49
N THR A 158 11.16 -27.41 -1.34
CA THR A 158 10.36 -26.47 -0.57
C THR A 158 10.70 -25.05 -1.02
N VAL A 159 9.72 -24.35 -1.58
CA VAL A 159 9.89 -23.00 -2.09
C VAL A 159 9.14 -22.02 -1.21
N SER A 160 9.80 -20.98 -0.73
CA SER A 160 9.13 -19.92 0.03
C SER A 160 8.81 -18.69 -0.82
N CYS A 161 7.82 -17.93 -0.36
CA CYS A 161 7.33 -16.73 -1.01
C CYS A 161 6.68 -15.80 0.01
N GLN A 162 6.26 -14.62 -0.44
CA GLN A 162 5.37 -13.78 0.35
C GLN A 162 3.91 -14.20 0.11
N GLU A 163 3.14 -14.31 1.21
CA GLU A 163 1.71 -14.67 1.21
C GLU A 163 0.86 -13.64 0.43
N GLY A 164 -0.14 -14.13 -0.30
CA GLY A 164 -1.11 -13.30 -1.05
C GLY A 164 -0.58 -12.72 -2.35
N THR A 165 0.68 -13.03 -2.75
CA THR A 165 1.30 -12.49 -3.95
C THR A 165 1.05 -13.36 -5.20
N THR A 166 1.37 -12.81 -6.37
CA THR A 166 1.39 -13.57 -7.64
C THR A 166 2.50 -14.60 -7.66
N GLY A 167 3.58 -14.40 -6.91
CA GLY A 167 4.62 -15.40 -6.70
C GLY A 167 4.11 -16.63 -5.97
N GLU A 168 3.32 -16.46 -4.89
CA GLU A 168 2.64 -17.56 -4.22
C GLU A 168 1.68 -18.28 -5.17
N GLN A 169 0.85 -17.53 -5.89
CA GLN A 169 -0.12 -18.10 -6.84
C GLN A 169 0.59 -18.93 -7.93
N TYR A 170 1.69 -18.40 -8.51
CA TYR A 170 2.50 -19.13 -9.47
C TYR A 170 2.98 -20.47 -8.92
N LEU A 171 3.49 -20.50 -7.69
CA LEU A 171 3.97 -21.72 -7.07
C LEU A 171 2.85 -22.74 -6.82
N LEU A 172 1.70 -22.29 -6.33
CA LEU A 172 0.53 -23.14 -6.08
C LEU A 172 -0.03 -23.72 -7.38
N ASP A 173 -0.18 -22.91 -8.43
CA ASP A 173 -0.72 -23.32 -9.72
C ASP A 173 0.18 -24.36 -10.42
N ASN A 174 1.49 -24.29 -10.19
CA ASN A 174 2.45 -25.24 -10.74
C ASN A 174 2.72 -26.44 -9.81
N GLY A 175 2.01 -26.56 -8.67
CA GLY A 175 2.05 -27.72 -7.79
C GLY A 175 3.34 -27.85 -6.95
N TYR A 176 4.06 -26.76 -6.72
CA TYR A 176 5.23 -26.74 -5.86
C TYR A 176 4.87 -26.91 -4.37
N ASN A 177 5.82 -27.34 -3.57
CA ASN A 177 5.68 -27.38 -2.11
C ASN A 177 5.98 -25.99 -1.53
N VAL A 178 4.92 -25.23 -1.21
CA VAL A 178 4.99 -23.80 -0.86
C VAL A 178 5.06 -23.59 0.65
N GLN A 179 5.91 -22.66 1.07
CA GLN A 179 5.97 -22.14 2.42
C GLN A 179 5.88 -20.61 2.39
N SER A 180 4.71 -20.07 2.71
CA SER A 180 4.44 -18.65 2.64
C SER A 180 4.81 -17.93 3.93
N TYR A 181 5.30 -16.70 3.79
CA TYR A 181 5.68 -15.80 4.88
C TYR A 181 4.99 -14.44 4.71
N LYS A 182 4.92 -13.64 5.77
CA LYS A 182 4.31 -12.30 5.69
C LYS A 182 5.13 -11.33 4.84
N THR A 183 6.45 -11.51 4.80
CA THR A 183 7.36 -10.63 4.06
C THR A 183 8.38 -11.41 3.25
N GLY A 184 8.91 -10.78 2.17
CA GLY A 184 10.04 -11.34 1.42
C GLY A 184 11.32 -11.48 2.27
N ALA A 185 11.51 -10.60 3.26
CA ALA A 185 12.62 -10.66 4.20
C ALA A 185 12.56 -11.91 5.09
N GLU A 186 11.37 -12.33 5.51
CA GLU A 186 11.18 -13.59 6.24
C GLU A 186 11.42 -14.79 5.33
N ALA A 187 10.95 -14.76 4.08
CA ALA A 187 11.16 -15.81 3.10
C ALA A 187 12.67 -16.04 2.82
N ILE A 188 13.45 -14.97 2.59
CA ILE A 188 14.90 -15.10 2.38
C ILE A 188 15.65 -15.53 3.65
N THR A 189 15.16 -15.17 4.83
CA THR A 189 15.67 -15.67 6.11
C THR A 189 15.44 -17.17 6.24
N ALA A 190 14.30 -17.68 5.79
CA ALA A 190 14.03 -19.12 5.76
C ALA A 190 15.00 -19.85 4.83
N LEU A 191 15.33 -19.29 3.66
CA LEU A 191 16.32 -19.83 2.73
C LEU A 191 17.71 -19.90 3.37
N THR A 192 18.20 -18.78 3.91
CA THR A 192 19.56 -18.71 4.48
C THR A 192 19.75 -19.53 5.76
N THR A 193 18.65 -19.91 6.41
CA THR A 193 18.65 -20.80 7.59
C THR A 193 18.32 -22.26 7.26
N GLY A 194 18.17 -22.62 5.96
CA GLY A 194 17.95 -23.98 5.50
C GLY A 194 16.54 -24.53 5.78
N LYS A 195 15.55 -23.67 5.94
CA LYS A 195 14.14 -24.07 6.13
C LYS A 195 13.41 -24.27 4.81
N CYS A 196 13.92 -23.71 3.72
CA CYS A 196 13.46 -23.91 2.36
C CYS A 196 14.66 -24.00 1.42
N ASP A 197 14.43 -24.40 0.17
CA ASP A 197 15.45 -24.61 -0.86
C ASP A 197 15.59 -23.41 -1.79
N ALA A 198 14.51 -22.64 -1.97
CA ALA A 198 14.44 -21.46 -2.84
C ALA A 198 13.40 -20.46 -2.34
N VAL A 199 13.48 -19.22 -2.84
CA VAL A 199 12.46 -18.18 -2.69
C VAL A 199 11.99 -17.74 -4.06
N VAL A 200 10.69 -17.53 -4.23
CA VAL A 200 10.11 -16.85 -5.41
C VAL A 200 9.54 -15.52 -4.96
N ILE A 201 9.99 -14.45 -5.62
CA ILE A 201 9.59 -13.07 -5.38
C ILE A 201 9.92 -12.23 -6.62
N ASP A 202 9.37 -11.03 -6.72
CA ASP A 202 9.58 -10.11 -7.85
C ASP A 202 11.06 -9.78 -8.06
N ASN A 203 11.47 -9.70 -9.31
CA ASN A 203 12.86 -9.69 -9.75
C ASN A 203 13.72 -8.57 -9.14
N GLU A 204 13.24 -7.32 -9.07
CA GLU A 204 14.02 -6.23 -8.50
C GLU A 204 14.09 -6.32 -6.96
N VAL A 205 13.03 -6.82 -6.35
CA VAL A 205 13.00 -7.11 -4.90
C VAL A 205 13.93 -8.27 -4.58
N ALA A 206 13.94 -9.31 -5.41
CA ALA A 206 14.88 -10.44 -5.29
C ALA A 206 16.33 -9.96 -5.29
N LYS A 207 16.70 -9.06 -6.22
CA LYS A 207 18.04 -8.46 -6.27
C LYS A 207 18.35 -7.69 -4.98
N SER A 208 17.46 -6.77 -4.60
CA SER A 208 17.65 -5.93 -3.40
C SER A 208 17.75 -6.76 -2.11
N LEU A 209 16.96 -7.82 -1.95
CA LEU A 209 17.03 -8.70 -0.80
C LEU A 209 18.28 -9.58 -0.82
N SER A 210 18.69 -10.09 -1.99
CA SER A 210 19.86 -10.94 -2.14
C SER A 210 21.16 -10.18 -1.90
N GLU A 211 21.28 -8.92 -2.34
CA GLU A 211 22.42 -8.06 -2.09
C GLU A 211 22.73 -7.89 -0.59
N LYS A 212 21.68 -7.88 0.25
CA LYS A 212 21.80 -7.77 1.71
C LYS A 212 22.27 -9.08 2.40
N GLN A 213 22.46 -10.16 1.65
CA GLN A 213 22.87 -11.46 2.19
C GLN A 213 24.38 -11.73 2.13
N ASP A 214 25.19 -10.72 1.83
CA ASP A 214 26.68 -10.83 1.79
C ASP A 214 27.18 -11.96 0.89
N GLY A 215 26.54 -12.16 -0.27
CA GLY A 215 26.91 -13.19 -1.25
C GLY A 215 26.49 -14.63 -0.87
N LYS A 216 25.66 -14.80 0.15
CA LYS A 216 25.13 -16.13 0.54
C LYS A 216 24.02 -16.62 -0.38
N THR A 217 23.39 -15.71 -1.12
CA THR A 217 22.30 -16.02 -2.05
C THR A 217 22.59 -15.47 -3.44
N VAL A 218 21.98 -16.07 -4.44
CA VAL A 218 22.00 -15.62 -5.84
C VAL A 218 20.58 -15.60 -6.40
N VAL A 219 20.30 -14.63 -7.26
CA VAL A 219 19.08 -14.58 -8.06
C VAL A 219 19.36 -15.27 -9.38
N LEU A 220 18.48 -16.18 -9.80
CA LEU A 220 18.62 -16.85 -11.10
C LEU A 220 18.15 -15.92 -12.22
N ASP A 221 18.76 -16.05 -13.41
CA ASP A 221 18.44 -15.19 -14.57
C ASP A 221 17.06 -15.48 -15.19
N GLU A 222 16.46 -16.64 -14.87
CA GLU A 222 15.19 -17.07 -15.43
C GLU A 222 14.03 -16.24 -14.86
N ALA A 223 13.29 -15.56 -15.74
CA ALA A 223 12.03 -14.92 -15.40
C ALA A 223 10.88 -15.91 -15.48
N LEU A 224 10.16 -16.10 -14.37
CA LEU A 224 9.04 -17.07 -14.29
C LEU A 224 7.75 -16.52 -14.90
N THR A 225 7.55 -15.20 -14.84
CA THR A 225 6.34 -14.51 -15.28
C THR A 225 6.68 -13.22 -16.00
N LYS A 226 5.66 -12.58 -16.58
CA LYS A 226 5.69 -11.17 -16.96
C LYS A 226 4.46 -10.52 -16.34
N GLU A 227 4.66 -9.50 -15.55
CA GLU A 227 3.64 -8.87 -14.71
C GLU A 227 3.68 -7.36 -14.88
N ASN A 228 2.52 -6.71 -14.68
CA ASN A 228 2.44 -5.26 -14.71
C ASN A 228 1.87 -4.74 -13.40
N TYR A 229 2.58 -3.80 -12.78
CA TYR A 229 2.10 -3.11 -11.59
C TYR A 229 1.15 -1.98 -11.96
N ALA A 230 0.07 -1.90 -11.17
CA ALA A 230 -0.89 -0.82 -11.25
C ALA A 230 -1.42 -0.45 -9.86
N ILE A 231 -1.94 0.76 -9.75
CA ILE A 231 -2.52 1.28 -8.50
C ILE A 231 -3.91 0.67 -8.32
N ALA A 232 -4.14 0.03 -7.17
CA ALA A 232 -5.43 -0.59 -6.85
C ALA A 232 -6.36 0.41 -6.17
N LEU A 233 -7.65 0.39 -6.56
CA LEU A 233 -8.71 1.21 -6.01
C LEU A 233 -9.96 0.37 -5.76
N LYS A 234 -10.89 0.91 -4.97
CA LYS A 234 -12.19 0.30 -4.79
C LYS A 234 -12.90 0.11 -6.13
N LYS A 235 -13.52 -1.05 -6.31
CA LYS A 235 -14.33 -1.35 -7.51
C LYS A 235 -15.43 -0.31 -7.70
N GLY A 236 -15.51 0.24 -8.92
CA GLY A 236 -16.47 1.28 -9.30
C GLY A 236 -16.03 2.70 -8.92
N ASN A 237 -14.82 2.93 -8.41
CA ASN A 237 -14.26 4.28 -8.21
C ASN A 237 -13.63 4.80 -9.51
N ASP A 238 -14.45 4.91 -10.56
CA ASP A 238 -14.00 5.21 -11.92
C ASP A 238 -13.47 6.64 -12.04
N ASP A 239 -14.05 7.60 -11.31
CA ASP A 239 -13.63 9.00 -11.34
C ASP A 239 -12.20 9.19 -10.82
N LEU A 240 -11.85 8.57 -9.67
CA LEU A 240 -10.49 8.65 -9.14
C LEU A 240 -9.52 7.85 -9.99
N THR A 241 -9.94 6.68 -10.52
CA THR A 241 -9.14 5.89 -11.45
C THR A 241 -8.76 6.71 -12.69
N ALA A 242 -9.72 7.42 -13.30
CA ALA A 242 -9.46 8.27 -14.46
C ALA A 242 -8.49 9.41 -14.15
N LYS A 243 -8.64 10.08 -12.99
CA LYS A 243 -7.71 11.14 -12.55
C LYS A 243 -6.29 10.63 -12.32
N ILE A 244 -6.16 9.44 -11.73
CA ILE A 244 -4.85 8.80 -11.51
C ILE A 244 -4.21 8.45 -12.85
N ASN A 245 -4.99 7.93 -13.83
CA ASN A 245 -4.49 7.62 -15.16
C ASN A 245 -4.03 8.89 -15.90
N GLU A 246 -4.76 9.98 -15.77
CA GLU A 246 -4.36 11.28 -16.32
C GLU A 246 -3.03 11.75 -15.70
N ALA A 247 -2.89 11.64 -14.37
CA ALA A 247 -1.65 11.95 -13.67
C ALA A 247 -0.49 11.06 -14.16
N LEU A 248 -0.66 9.73 -14.20
CA LEU A 248 0.35 8.78 -14.69
C LEU A 248 0.78 9.10 -16.13
N ALA A 249 -0.18 9.38 -17.02
CA ALA A 249 0.10 9.75 -18.40
C ALA A 249 0.93 11.05 -18.49
N SER A 250 0.63 12.04 -17.66
CA SER A 250 1.39 13.29 -17.57
C SER A 250 2.81 13.06 -17.07
N LEU A 251 2.96 12.29 -15.97
CA LEU A 251 4.26 11.96 -15.36
C LEU A 251 5.13 11.09 -16.28
N LYS A 252 4.50 10.25 -17.11
CA LYS A 252 5.20 9.51 -18.16
C LYS A 252 5.68 10.44 -19.26
N ALA A 253 4.82 11.32 -19.77
CA ALA A 253 5.09 12.22 -20.88
C ALA A 253 6.18 13.26 -20.57
N ASP A 254 6.25 13.77 -19.34
CA ASP A 254 7.25 14.75 -18.91
C ASP A 254 8.56 14.13 -18.39
N GLY A 255 8.64 12.79 -18.34
CA GLY A 255 9.82 12.03 -17.92
C GLY A 255 9.96 11.88 -16.40
N THR A 256 8.98 12.31 -15.60
CA THR A 256 9.02 12.20 -14.13
C THR A 256 9.09 10.74 -13.70
N LEU A 257 8.28 9.82 -14.29
CA LEU A 257 8.35 8.39 -13.97
C LEU A 257 9.74 7.82 -14.27
N ALA A 258 10.31 8.11 -15.45
CA ALA A 258 11.64 7.63 -15.83
C ALA A 258 12.71 8.11 -14.84
N LYS A 259 12.62 9.37 -14.40
CA LYS A 259 13.52 9.94 -13.40
C LYS A 259 13.37 9.28 -12.03
N ILE A 260 12.13 9.04 -11.58
CA ILE A 260 11.88 8.35 -10.31
C ILE A 260 12.51 6.96 -10.37
N PHE A 261 12.19 6.13 -11.36
CA PHE A 261 12.73 4.78 -11.46
C PHE A 261 14.26 4.77 -11.55
N SER A 262 14.85 5.68 -12.32
CA SER A 262 16.31 5.82 -12.40
C SER A 262 16.98 6.18 -11.07
N SER A 263 16.29 6.93 -10.18
CA SER A 263 16.85 7.28 -8.87
C SER A 263 16.91 6.11 -7.89
N TYR A 264 16.23 5.01 -8.20
CA TYR A 264 16.24 3.75 -7.46
C TYR A 264 16.93 2.60 -8.23
N ASP A 265 17.70 2.91 -9.29
CA ASP A 265 18.36 1.94 -10.16
C ASP A 265 17.40 0.91 -10.79
N LEU A 266 16.12 1.27 -10.91
CA LEU A 266 15.09 0.44 -11.52
C LEU A 266 15.10 0.61 -13.06
N PRO A 267 15.11 -0.50 -13.82
CA PRO A 267 14.94 -0.42 -15.27
C PRO A 267 13.53 0.08 -15.59
N TYR A 268 13.43 1.03 -16.50
CA TYR A 268 12.15 1.57 -16.94
C TYR A 268 12.15 1.81 -18.44
N ASP A 269 11.22 1.15 -19.13
CA ASP A 269 10.98 1.36 -20.55
C ASP A 269 9.72 2.22 -20.72
N ALA A 270 9.90 3.40 -21.28
CA ALA A 270 8.81 4.37 -21.42
C ALA A 270 7.94 4.14 -22.67
N GLU A 271 8.11 2.97 -23.38
CA GLU A 271 7.31 2.66 -24.59
C GLU A 271 5.81 2.52 -24.33
#